data_268b9166cd7cc6096ba8f46ccaf46031
#
_entry.id   268b9166cd7cc6096ba8f46ccaf46031
#
_cell.length_a   1.000
_cell.length_b   1.000
_cell.length_c   1.000
_cell.angle_alpha   90.00
_cell.angle_beta   90.00
_cell.angle_gamma   90.00
#
_symmetry.space_group_name_H-M   'P 1'
#
loop_
_entity.id
_entity.type
_entity.pdbx_description
1 polymer ?
#
loop_
_entity_poly.entity_id
_entity_poly.type
_entity_poly.pdbx_seq_one_letter_code
_entity_poly.pdbx_strand_id
1 'polypeptide(L)'
;MLEKFTNIFRIPDLRKRILFTLALLAVYRLGGHIPTPGVDANKLQQFFEQNRGSFLGFVDLFSGGQLRRLTIFALGIMPYITASIILQLLTVVYEPLAKLQKEGELGRKKITQWTRYLTVMLSAVQSFGIAISLEKGQGFVLNPGIGFILMTMLTLTTGSAFIMWLGEQITDRGIGNGMSLLIFAGIVVGLPRGVADLYDKAATQAWGPFTPFAILMLIVVMIVIVAFIVYVERSERRIPVQYAKRVVGRKVMGGQSTHLPLRVNAGGVMPVIFASSILTMPQMIGAGFKNNRYFGNLIHAMGWGEPLYTLLYAVGIIFFAYFYVSIVFNPNEVADNMRKYGGFIPGIRPGKRTADNINEILTRITLVGALYLIIISFIPEWMIAGIHLNHLPGALGTFFERLPTWVTNGLGVSFYFGGTSLLIVVGVAMDTVTQVEAQLIMRHYDGFTPRSGRIRGRRTW
;
A
#
# COMPACT_ATOMS: atom_id res chain seq x y z
N MET A 1 -17.04 10.48 19.10
CA MET A 1 -16.46 10.45 17.72
C MET A 1 -17.09 11.52 16.81
N LEU A 2 -18.42 11.66 16.76
CA LEU A 2 -19.11 12.65 15.91
C LEU A 2 -18.70 14.11 16.21
N GLU A 3 -18.50 14.48 17.47
CA GLU A 3 -18.02 15.81 17.85
C GLU A 3 -16.59 16.11 17.36
N LYS A 4 -15.72 15.10 17.27
CA LYS A 4 -14.38 15.26 16.69
C LYS A 4 -14.45 15.56 15.21
N PHE A 5 -15.37 14.92 14.48
CA PHE A 5 -15.56 15.17 13.04
C PHE A 5 -16.15 16.56 12.75
N THR A 6 -17.09 17.04 13.56
CA THR A 6 -17.64 18.39 13.41
C THR A 6 -16.57 19.47 13.68
N ASN A 7 -15.65 19.22 14.58
CA ASN A 7 -14.55 20.14 14.88
C ASN A 7 -13.50 20.22 13.76
N ILE A 8 -13.32 19.14 12.96
CA ILE A 8 -12.42 19.12 11.79
C ILE A 8 -12.81 20.20 10.78
N PHE A 9 -14.11 20.34 10.49
CA PHE A 9 -14.60 21.33 9.52
C PHE A 9 -14.62 22.77 10.05
N ARG A 10 -14.51 22.99 11.37
CA ARG A 10 -14.44 24.31 11.99
C ARG A 10 -13.07 24.96 11.86
N ILE A 11 -12.00 24.19 11.66
CA ILE A 11 -10.64 24.70 11.51
C ILE A 11 -10.38 25.05 10.04
N PRO A 12 -10.22 26.33 9.66
CA PRO A 12 -10.18 26.76 8.26
C PRO A 12 -9.01 26.15 7.47
N ASP A 13 -7.82 26.00 8.07
CA ASP A 13 -6.67 25.42 7.38
C ASP A 13 -6.81 23.92 7.15
N LEU A 14 -7.34 23.18 8.13
CA LEU A 14 -7.57 21.75 8.00
C LEU A 14 -8.65 21.49 6.94
N ARG A 15 -9.71 22.28 6.94
CA ARG A 15 -10.75 22.25 5.92
C ARG A 15 -10.17 22.51 4.51
N LYS A 16 -9.28 23.51 4.35
CA LYS A 16 -8.63 23.79 3.05
C LYS A 16 -7.80 22.59 2.57
N ARG A 17 -7.03 21.97 3.46
CA ARG A 17 -6.21 20.79 3.12
C ARG A 17 -7.07 19.57 2.73
N ILE A 18 -8.17 19.33 3.47
CA ILE A 18 -9.11 18.24 3.15
C ILE A 18 -9.76 18.48 1.79
N LEU A 19 -10.30 19.68 1.55
CA LEU A 19 -10.93 20.04 0.30
C LEU A 19 -9.95 19.97 -0.88
N PHE A 20 -8.71 20.39 -0.68
CA PHE A 20 -7.65 20.26 -1.69
C PHE A 20 -7.36 18.80 -2.03
N THR A 21 -7.23 17.93 -1.00
CA THR A 21 -7.03 16.48 -1.20
C THR A 21 -8.21 15.87 -1.97
N LEU A 22 -9.45 16.17 -1.58
CA LEU A 22 -10.65 15.67 -2.25
C LEU A 22 -10.75 16.18 -3.69
N ALA A 23 -10.40 17.44 -3.94
CA ALA A 23 -10.38 18.01 -5.30
C ALA A 23 -9.37 17.28 -6.21
N LEU A 24 -8.15 17.01 -5.72
CA LEU A 24 -7.15 16.27 -6.51
C LEU A 24 -7.53 14.81 -6.72
N LEU A 25 -8.17 14.15 -5.74
CA LEU A 25 -8.73 12.81 -5.92
C LEU A 25 -9.86 12.80 -6.97
N ALA A 26 -10.69 13.85 -7.01
CA ALA A 26 -11.70 14.01 -8.06
C ALA A 26 -11.07 14.19 -9.46
N VAL A 27 -9.99 14.98 -9.58
CA VAL A 27 -9.23 15.14 -10.83
C VAL A 27 -8.65 13.78 -11.28
N TYR A 28 -8.04 13.03 -10.36
CA TYR A 28 -7.57 11.67 -10.66
C TYR A 28 -8.70 10.78 -11.18
N ARG A 29 -9.89 10.88 -10.59
CA ARG A 29 -11.03 10.08 -11.00
C ARG A 29 -11.58 10.49 -12.36
N LEU A 30 -11.65 11.79 -12.66
CA LEU A 30 -12.07 12.30 -13.97
C LEU A 30 -11.14 11.84 -15.08
N GLY A 31 -9.84 11.92 -14.90
CA GLY A 31 -8.85 11.42 -15.86
C GLY A 31 -8.95 9.91 -16.12
N GLY A 32 -9.38 9.14 -15.12
CA GLY A 32 -9.66 7.70 -15.26
C GLY A 32 -10.87 7.36 -16.14
N HIS A 33 -11.57 8.34 -16.71
CA HIS A 33 -12.66 8.14 -17.68
C HIS A 33 -12.26 8.51 -19.11
N ILE A 34 -11.07 9.07 -19.31
CA ILE A 34 -10.57 9.47 -20.64
C ILE A 34 -9.85 8.26 -21.25
N PRO A 35 -10.40 7.63 -22.32
CA PRO A 35 -9.78 6.47 -22.95
C PRO A 35 -8.54 6.88 -23.75
N THR A 36 -7.57 5.96 -23.87
CA THR A 36 -6.44 6.12 -24.77
C THR A 36 -6.89 6.04 -26.22
N PRO A 37 -6.44 6.92 -27.11
CA PRO A 37 -6.84 6.92 -28.51
C PRO A 37 -6.41 5.61 -29.22
N GLY A 38 -7.25 5.15 -30.16
CA GLY A 38 -6.94 4.00 -31.01
C GLY A 38 -7.26 2.62 -30.44
N VAL A 39 -7.94 2.55 -29.29
CA VAL A 39 -8.33 1.27 -28.63
C VAL A 39 -9.86 1.16 -28.60
N ASP A 40 -10.35 -0.05 -28.90
CA ASP A 40 -11.76 -0.41 -28.71
C ASP A 40 -12.01 -0.79 -27.24
N ALA A 41 -12.49 0.21 -26.47
CA ALA A 41 -12.73 0.04 -25.04
C ALA A 41 -13.76 -1.05 -24.72
N ASN A 42 -14.74 -1.31 -25.62
CA ASN A 42 -15.78 -2.31 -25.39
C ASN A 42 -15.23 -3.74 -25.49
N LYS A 43 -14.44 -4.01 -26.53
CA LYS A 43 -13.81 -5.32 -26.70
C LYS A 43 -12.81 -5.62 -25.58
N LEU A 44 -12.05 -4.60 -25.19
CA LEU A 44 -11.08 -4.73 -24.12
C LEU A 44 -11.79 -4.99 -22.77
N GLN A 45 -12.89 -4.29 -22.48
CA GLN A 45 -13.68 -4.54 -21.28
C GLN A 45 -14.23 -5.96 -21.25
N GLN A 46 -14.77 -6.50 -22.34
CA GLN A 46 -15.24 -7.88 -22.45
C GLN A 46 -14.13 -8.88 -22.20
N PHE A 47 -12.93 -8.65 -22.73
CA PHE A 47 -11.76 -9.49 -22.49
C PHE A 47 -11.38 -9.52 -21.01
N PHE A 48 -11.37 -8.38 -20.34
CA PHE A 48 -11.10 -8.31 -18.89
C PHE A 48 -12.21 -8.98 -18.06
N GLU A 49 -13.46 -8.90 -18.50
CA GLU A 49 -14.58 -9.56 -17.83
C GLU A 49 -14.48 -11.09 -17.91
N GLN A 50 -14.05 -11.62 -19.04
CA GLN A 50 -13.81 -13.06 -19.23
C GLN A 50 -12.59 -13.55 -18.42
N ASN A 51 -11.60 -12.69 -18.19
CA ASN A 51 -10.36 -13.01 -17.50
C ASN A 51 -10.26 -12.36 -16.10
N ARG A 52 -11.38 -12.15 -15.41
CA ARG A 52 -11.41 -11.49 -14.08
C ARG A 52 -10.55 -12.18 -13.02
N GLY A 53 -10.43 -13.50 -13.07
CA GLY A 53 -9.58 -14.29 -12.15
C GLY A 53 -8.10 -14.34 -12.52
N SER A 54 -7.68 -13.63 -13.57
CA SER A 54 -6.29 -13.60 -14.01
C SER A 54 -5.51 -12.46 -13.33
N PHE A 55 -4.18 -12.52 -13.49
CA PHE A 55 -3.25 -11.48 -13.10
C PHE A 55 -3.64 -10.06 -13.60
N LEU A 56 -4.17 -9.96 -14.82
CA LEU A 56 -4.64 -8.68 -15.37
C LEU A 56 -5.79 -8.07 -14.56
N GLY A 57 -6.70 -8.92 -14.05
CA GLY A 57 -7.76 -8.48 -13.15
C GLY A 57 -7.23 -7.91 -11.83
N PHE A 58 -6.15 -8.51 -11.29
CA PHE A 58 -5.49 -8.01 -10.09
C PHE A 58 -4.83 -6.63 -10.32
N VAL A 59 -4.10 -6.44 -11.43
CA VAL A 59 -3.51 -5.14 -11.78
C VAL A 59 -4.61 -4.09 -12.00
N ASP A 60 -5.72 -4.46 -12.64
CA ASP A 60 -6.87 -3.58 -12.84
C ASP A 60 -7.50 -3.11 -11.52
N LEU A 61 -7.49 -3.96 -10.51
CA LEU A 61 -7.95 -3.61 -9.16
C LEU A 61 -7.13 -2.44 -8.57
N PHE A 62 -5.80 -2.47 -8.67
CA PHE A 62 -4.92 -1.40 -8.18
C PHE A 62 -5.05 -0.11 -9.00
N SER A 63 -5.36 -0.23 -10.28
CA SER A 63 -5.63 0.93 -11.14
C SER A 63 -7.04 1.50 -10.96
N GLY A 64 -7.90 0.84 -10.17
CA GLY A 64 -9.28 1.27 -9.97
C GLY A 64 -10.18 1.05 -11.18
N GLY A 65 -9.94 -0.01 -11.96
CA GLY A 65 -10.70 -0.34 -13.15
C GLY A 65 -10.32 0.50 -14.38
N GLN A 66 -9.16 1.15 -14.34
CA GLN A 66 -8.71 2.03 -15.42
C GLN A 66 -8.00 1.25 -16.53
N LEU A 67 -7.36 0.11 -16.17
CA LEU A 67 -6.64 -0.72 -17.13
C LEU A 67 -7.60 -1.40 -18.13
N ARG A 68 -8.74 -1.93 -17.67
CA ARG A 68 -9.74 -2.58 -18.54
C ARG A 68 -10.39 -1.66 -19.56
N ARG A 69 -10.36 -0.33 -19.32
CA ARG A 69 -10.82 0.70 -20.26
C ARG A 69 -9.68 1.33 -21.03
N LEU A 70 -8.46 0.94 -20.72
CA LEU A 70 -7.21 1.56 -21.16
C LEU A 70 -7.30 3.09 -21.17
N THR A 71 -7.56 3.65 -19.99
CA THR A 71 -7.59 5.11 -19.84
C THR A 71 -6.18 5.68 -19.81
N ILE A 72 -6.04 6.99 -19.90
CA ILE A 72 -4.74 7.68 -19.81
C ILE A 72 -4.00 7.33 -18.50
N PHE A 73 -4.72 6.90 -17.47
CA PHE A 73 -4.20 6.49 -16.16
C PHE A 73 -4.15 4.96 -15.97
N ALA A 74 -4.17 4.19 -17.05
CA ALA A 74 -4.23 2.71 -16.98
C ALA A 74 -3.06 2.08 -16.22
N LEU A 75 -1.85 2.62 -16.30
CA LEU A 75 -0.69 2.19 -15.51
C LEU A 75 -0.82 2.53 -14.01
N GLY A 76 -1.69 3.48 -13.67
CA GLY A 76 -1.85 3.95 -12.30
C GLY A 76 -0.55 4.46 -11.70
N ILE A 77 -0.37 4.18 -10.42
CA ILE A 77 0.79 4.61 -9.63
C ILE A 77 1.91 3.55 -9.60
N MET A 78 1.70 2.37 -10.22
CA MET A 78 2.64 1.25 -10.17
C MET A 78 4.07 1.60 -10.61
N PRO A 79 4.30 2.34 -11.72
CA PRO A 79 5.66 2.72 -12.12
C PRO A 79 6.40 3.54 -11.05
N TYR A 80 5.69 4.43 -10.35
CA TYR A 80 6.28 5.23 -9.27
C TYR A 80 6.63 4.38 -8.04
N ILE A 81 5.75 3.47 -7.65
CA ILE A 81 6.01 2.56 -6.54
C ILE A 81 7.25 1.72 -6.84
N THR A 82 7.32 1.11 -8.02
CA THR A 82 8.48 0.31 -8.44
C THR A 82 9.77 1.13 -8.46
N ALA A 83 9.73 2.37 -8.99
CA ALA A 83 10.87 3.28 -8.98
C ALA A 83 11.33 3.63 -7.56
N SER A 84 10.38 3.92 -6.68
CA SER A 84 10.66 4.23 -5.28
C SER A 84 11.31 3.06 -4.54
N ILE A 85 10.82 1.83 -4.78
CA ILE A 85 11.40 0.61 -4.21
C ILE A 85 12.83 0.42 -4.70
N ILE A 86 13.07 0.50 -6.01
CA ILE A 86 14.39 0.32 -6.61
C ILE A 86 15.38 1.33 -6.00
N LEU A 87 14.98 2.60 -5.87
CA LEU A 87 15.87 3.60 -5.26
C LEU A 87 16.07 3.37 -3.77
N GLN A 88 15.05 2.96 -3.03
CA GLN A 88 15.21 2.61 -1.61
C GLN A 88 16.16 1.41 -1.42
N LEU A 89 16.06 0.39 -2.28
CA LEU A 89 17.02 -0.73 -2.29
C LEU A 89 18.43 -0.25 -2.62
N LEU A 90 18.57 0.62 -3.61
CA LEU A 90 19.85 1.18 -4.00
C LEU A 90 20.49 2.06 -2.91
N THR A 91 19.70 2.77 -2.10
CA THR A 91 20.24 3.56 -0.97
C THR A 91 20.89 2.68 0.10
N VAL A 92 20.53 1.41 0.19
CA VAL A 92 21.18 0.47 1.13
C VAL A 92 22.45 -0.13 0.54
N VAL A 93 22.46 -0.41 -0.76
CA VAL A 93 23.57 -1.10 -1.44
C VAL A 93 24.64 -0.12 -1.94
N TYR A 94 24.22 1.05 -2.40
CA TYR A 94 25.12 2.03 -3.03
C TYR A 94 25.47 3.18 -2.08
N GLU A 95 26.70 3.18 -1.58
CA GLU A 95 27.19 4.11 -0.56
C GLU A 95 26.97 5.61 -0.88
N PRO A 96 27.15 6.10 -2.12
CA PRO A 96 26.89 7.50 -2.45
C PRO A 96 25.42 7.92 -2.23
N LEU A 97 24.46 7.03 -2.53
CA LEU A 97 23.04 7.29 -2.28
C LEU A 97 22.73 7.23 -0.77
N ALA A 98 23.39 6.33 -0.02
CA ALA A 98 23.28 6.28 1.43
C ALA A 98 23.77 7.56 2.10
N LYS A 99 24.84 8.18 1.58
CA LYS A 99 25.35 9.48 2.04
C LYS A 99 24.34 10.60 1.76
N LEU A 100 23.78 10.64 0.54
CA LEU A 100 22.73 11.60 0.18
C LEU A 100 21.50 11.50 1.10
N GLN A 101 21.10 10.30 1.49
CA GLN A 101 19.97 10.12 2.43
C GLN A 101 20.26 10.72 3.81
N LYS A 102 21.53 10.72 4.25
CA LYS A 102 21.97 11.31 5.52
C LYS A 102 22.16 12.83 5.47
N GLU A 103 22.24 13.43 4.30
CA GLU A 103 22.38 14.90 4.10
C GLU A 103 21.09 15.70 4.45
N GLY A 104 20.03 15.04 4.94
CA GLY A 104 18.79 15.69 5.36
C GLY A 104 17.87 16.05 4.18
N GLU A 105 17.25 17.27 4.22
CA GLU A 105 16.25 17.67 3.22
C GLU A 105 16.80 17.80 1.79
N LEU A 106 18.04 18.28 1.63
CA LEU A 106 18.65 18.45 0.30
C LEU A 106 18.90 17.11 -0.37
N GLY A 107 19.39 16.12 0.38
CA GLY A 107 19.60 14.78 -0.12
C GLY A 107 18.29 14.07 -0.47
N ARG A 108 17.26 14.22 0.38
CA ARG A 108 15.93 13.68 0.09
C ARG A 108 15.32 14.26 -1.18
N LYS A 109 15.46 15.56 -1.43
CA LYS A 109 14.99 16.19 -2.67
C LYS A 109 15.67 15.60 -3.91
N LYS A 110 16.99 15.34 -3.85
CA LYS A 110 17.73 14.69 -4.94
C LYS A 110 17.22 13.25 -5.17
N ILE A 111 17.03 12.46 -4.12
CA ILE A 111 16.49 11.10 -4.23
C ILE A 111 15.09 11.13 -4.87
N THR A 112 14.22 12.05 -4.45
CA THR A 112 12.90 12.23 -5.07
C THR A 112 12.99 12.58 -6.56
N GLN A 113 13.94 13.45 -6.96
CA GLN A 113 14.20 13.75 -8.37
C GLN A 113 14.59 12.48 -9.17
N TRP A 114 15.50 11.66 -8.64
CA TRP A 114 15.90 10.41 -9.29
C TRP A 114 14.72 9.43 -9.38
N THR A 115 13.87 9.39 -8.34
CA THR A 115 12.62 8.60 -8.37
C THR A 115 11.72 9.03 -9.52
N ARG A 116 11.55 10.33 -9.75
CA ARG A 116 10.74 10.86 -10.86
C ARG A 116 11.30 10.45 -12.23
N TYR A 117 12.61 10.58 -12.46
CA TYR A 117 13.23 10.16 -13.72
C TYR A 117 13.07 8.65 -13.96
N LEU A 118 13.33 7.85 -12.93
CA LEU A 118 13.16 6.40 -13.01
C LEU A 118 11.70 6.02 -13.25
N THR A 119 10.74 6.73 -12.64
CA THR A 119 9.31 6.53 -12.87
C THR A 119 8.94 6.74 -14.34
N VAL A 120 9.39 7.83 -14.95
CA VAL A 120 9.13 8.12 -16.37
C VAL A 120 9.75 7.06 -17.26
N MET A 121 10.98 6.63 -16.98
CA MET A 121 11.64 5.55 -17.73
C MET A 121 10.87 4.22 -17.62
N LEU A 122 10.51 3.82 -16.40
CA LEU A 122 9.76 2.57 -16.17
C LEU A 122 8.36 2.61 -16.78
N SER A 123 7.67 3.77 -16.69
CA SER A 123 6.35 3.92 -17.31
C SER A 123 6.43 3.83 -18.84
N ALA A 124 7.49 4.35 -19.47
CA ALA A 124 7.72 4.21 -20.90
C ALA A 124 7.94 2.74 -21.32
N VAL A 125 8.76 1.99 -20.55
CA VAL A 125 9.00 0.56 -20.81
C VAL A 125 7.73 -0.26 -20.60
N GLN A 126 6.98 -0.01 -19.54
CA GLN A 126 5.73 -0.73 -19.26
C GLN A 126 4.64 -0.42 -20.29
N SER A 127 4.49 0.85 -20.68
CA SER A 127 3.51 1.25 -21.71
C SER A 127 3.85 0.68 -23.07
N PHE A 128 5.13 0.57 -23.43
CA PHE A 128 5.59 -0.14 -24.62
C PHE A 128 5.20 -1.61 -24.60
N GLY A 129 5.42 -2.31 -23.48
CA GLY A 129 5.01 -3.70 -23.30
C GLY A 129 3.50 -3.91 -23.46
N ILE A 130 2.69 -3.03 -22.88
CA ILE A 130 1.22 -3.05 -23.02
C ILE A 130 0.80 -2.77 -24.46
N ALA A 131 1.40 -1.78 -25.14
CA ALA A 131 1.07 -1.44 -26.50
C ALA A 131 1.31 -2.61 -27.46
N ILE A 132 2.46 -3.29 -27.35
CA ILE A 132 2.76 -4.52 -28.14
C ILE A 132 1.79 -5.65 -27.81
N SER A 133 1.48 -5.85 -26.55
CA SER A 133 0.54 -6.90 -26.12
C SER A 133 -0.86 -6.69 -26.69
N LEU A 134 -1.33 -5.43 -26.77
CA LEU A 134 -2.61 -5.08 -27.36
C LEU A 134 -2.62 -5.20 -28.88
N GLU A 135 -1.52 -4.81 -29.54
CA GLU A 135 -1.40 -4.93 -31.00
C GLU A 135 -1.40 -6.38 -31.47
N LYS A 136 -0.72 -7.28 -30.73
CA LYS A 136 -0.73 -8.73 -30.99
C LYS A 136 -2.03 -9.39 -30.57
N GLY A 137 -2.86 -8.75 -29.79
CA GLY A 137 -4.16 -9.23 -29.36
C GLY A 137 -5.21 -9.15 -30.49
N GLN A 138 -6.22 -10.00 -30.40
CA GLN A 138 -7.24 -10.11 -31.44
C GLN A 138 -8.17 -8.88 -31.47
N GLY A 139 -7.83 -7.88 -32.30
CA GLY A 139 -8.77 -6.82 -32.68
C GLY A 139 -9.10 -5.77 -31.62
N PHE A 140 -8.21 -5.56 -30.63
CA PHE A 140 -8.37 -4.50 -29.64
C PHE A 140 -7.98 -3.12 -30.17
N VAL A 141 -7.15 -3.07 -31.21
CA VAL A 141 -6.60 -1.87 -31.80
C VAL A 141 -7.33 -1.56 -33.11
N LEU A 142 -7.80 -0.33 -33.27
CA LEU A 142 -8.53 0.12 -34.47
C LEU A 142 -7.58 0.19 -35.68
N ASN A 143 -6.40 0.78 -35.50
CA ASN A 143 -5.37 0.93 -36.53
C ASN A 143 -4.03 0.44 -35.96
N PRO A 144 -3.65 -0.86 -36.18
CA PRO A 144 -2.38 -1.38 -35.74
C PRO A 144 -1.21 -0.72 -36.50
N GLY A 145 -0.08 -0.55 -35.82
CA GLY A 145 1.13 0.01 -36.40
C GLY A 145 1.96 0.83 -35.43
N ILE A 146 3.17 1.23 -35.86
CA ILE A 146 4.13 1.99 -35.03
C ILE A 146 3.50 3.27 -34.47
N GLY A 147 2.59 3.92 -35.22
CA GLY A 147 1.87 5.10 -34.76
C GLY A 147 1.03 4.86 -33.51
N PHE A 148 0.34 3.72 -33.45
CA PHE A 148 -0.41 3.30 -32.25
C PHE A 148 0.50 3.06 -31.06
N ILE A 149 1.62 2.34 -31.26
CA ILE A 149 2.58 2.05 -30.18
C ILE A 149 3.12 3.34 -29.58
N LEU A 150 3.58 4.27 -30.44
CA LEU A 150 4.12 5.56 -29.98
C LEU A 150 3.08 6.42 -29.27
N MET A 151 1.86 6.49 -29.82
CA MET A 151 0.76 7.24 -29.21
C MET A 151 0.37 6.68 -27.83
N THR A 152 0.23 5.36 -27.73
CA THR A 152 -0.10 4.68 -26.47
C THR A 152 1.02 4.86 -25.44
N MET A 153 2.29 4.70 -25.87
CA MET A 153 3.44 4.90 -25.01
C MET A 153 3.50 6.33 -24.44
N LEU A 154 3.32 7.33 -25.29
CA LEU A 154 3.32 8.74 -24.90
C LEU A 154 2.14 9.05 -23.95
N THR A 155 0.95 8.58 -24.28
CA THR A 155 -0.27 8.82 -23.50
C THR A 155 -0.17 8.22 -22.10
N LEU A 156 0.19 6.96 -21.98
CA LEU A 156 0.29 6.26 -20.70
C LEU A 156 1.45 6.78 -19.83
N THR A 157 2.59 7.12 -20.46
CA THR A 157 3.73 7.71 -19.74
C THR A 157 3.39 9.08 -19.18
N THR A 158 2.74 9.92 -19.99
CA THR A 158 2.26 11.25 -19.54
C THR A 158 1.23 11.11 -18.42
N GLY A 159 0.30 10.15 -18.54
CA GLY A 159 -0.68 9.85 -17.52
C GLY A 159 -0.02 9.44 -16.19
N SER A 160 0.97 8.55 -16.21
CA SER A 160 1.70 8.13 -15.01
C SER A 160 2.50 9.27 -14.38
N ALA A 161 3.13 10.12 -15.20
CA ALA A 161 3.83 11.31 -14.71
C ALA A 161 2.87 12.30 -14.04
N PHE A 162 1.66 12.46 -14.59
CA PHE A 162 0.63 13.31 -14.00
C PHE A 162 0.10 12.76 -12.67
N ILE A 163 -0.15 11.44 -12.58
CA ILE A 163 -0.54 10.79 -11.31
C ILE A 163 0.53 10.97 -10.24
N MET A 164 1.80 10.79 -10.60
CA MET A 164 2.92 11.03 -9.71
C MET A 164 2.90 12.47 -9.17
N TRP A 165 2.73 13.46 -10.05
CA TRP A 165 2.61 14.86 -9.65
C TRP A 165 1.41 15.12 -8.74
N LEU A 166 0.23 14.53 -9.02
CA LEU A 166 -0.95 14.62 -8.16
C LEU A 166 -0.65 14.07 -6.75
N GLY A 167 -0.01 12.90 -6.65
CA GLY A 167 0.35 12.27 -5.38
C GLY A 167 1.32 13.13 -4.56
N GLU A 168 2.30 13.75 -5.20
CA GLU A 168 3.22 14.69 -4.56
C GLU A 168 2.49 15.95 -4.06
N GLN A 169 1.60 16.54 -4.86
CA GLN A 169 0.81 17.70 -4.45
C GLN A 169 -0.09 17.39 -3.24
N ILE A 170 -0.70 16.20 -3.19
CA ILE A 170 -1.49 15.77 -2.04
C ILE A 170 -0.59 15.64 -0.80
N THR A 171 0.60 15.06 -0.94
CA THR A 171 1.53 14.88 0.17
C THR A 171 2.04 16.23 0.71
N ASP A 172 2.36 17.17 -0.17
CA ASP A 172 2.95 18.46 0.22
C ASP A 172 1.91 19.43 0.79
N ARG A 173 0.73 19.50 0.18
CA ARG A 173 -0.28 20.53 0.49
C ARG A 173 -1.59 19.99 1.07
N GLY A 174 -1.81 18.69 0.97
CA GLY A 174 -3.01 18.01 1.43
C GLY A 174 -2.87 17.41 2.83
N ILE A 175 -3.54 16.28 3.03
CA ILE A 175 -3.49 15.45 4.23
C ILE A 175 -3.16 14.03 3.82
N GLY A 176 -2.32 13.38 4.59
CA GLY A 176 -1.94 11.99 4.35
C GLY A 176 -0.80 11.83 3.35
N ASN A 177 -0.45 10.58 3.09
CA ASN A 177 0.46 10.22 2.02
C ASN A 177 -0.32 10.17 0.70
N GLY A 178 -0.05 11.12 -0.21
CA GLY A 178 -0.78 11.26 -1.46
C GLY A 178 -0.75 10.01 -2.34
N MET A 179 0.38 9.30 -2.35
CA MET A 179 0.51 8.06 -3.12
C MET A 179 -0.40 6.96 -2.58
N SER A 180 -0.41 6.77 -1.27
CA SER A 180 -1.30 5.81 -0.60
C SER A 180 -2.77 6.17 -0.78
N LEU A 181 -3.13 7.46 -0.75
CA LEU A 181 -4.49 7.93 -0.96
C LEU A 181 -4.98 7.73 -2.40
N LEU A 182 -4.11 7.84 -3.41
CA LEU A 182 -4.46 7.54 -4.80
C LEU A 182 -4.74 6.04 -4.99
N ILE A 183 -3.94 5.15 -4.37
CA ILE A 183 -4.21 3.70 -4.37
C ILE A 183 -5.55 3.42 -3.67
N PHE A 184 -5.75 4.01 -2.49
CA PHE A 184 -7.01 3.92 -1.74
C PHE A 184 -8.21 4.33 -2.59
N ALA A 185 -8.14 5.48 -3.25
CA ALA A 185 -9.20 5.97 -4.13
C ALA A 185 -9.47 5.03 -5.30
N GLY A 186 -8.42 4.41 -5.88
CA GLY A 186 -8.55 3.39 -6.91
C GLY A 186 -9.34 2.18 -6.42
N ILE A 187 -8.97 1.64 -5.26
CA ILE A 187 -9.59 0.43 -4.70
C ILE A 187 -11.05 0.70 -4.26
N VAL A 188 -11.29 1.82 -3.56
CA VAL A 188 -12.64 2.16 -3.03
C VAL A 188 -13.69 2.27 -4.12
N VAL A 189 -13.32 2.73 -5.30
CA VAL A 189 -14.25 2.80 -6.45
C VAL A 189 -14.67 1.41 -6.94
N GLY A 190 -13.90 0.38 -6.69
CA GLY A 190 -14.27 -1.01 -6.97
C GLY A 190 -15.36 -1.56 -6.03
N LEU A 191 -15.52 -0.99 -4.82
CA LEU A 191 -16.43 -1.50 -3.80
C LEU A 191 -17.91 -1.59 -4.26
N PRO A 192 -18.53 -0.56 -4.88
CA PRO A 192 -19.92 -0.65 -5.32
C PRO A 192 -20.16 -1.78 -6.32
N ARG A 193 -19.16 -2.08 -7.17
CA ARG A 193 -19.26 -3.21 -8.12
C ARG A 193 -19.17 -4.55 -7.43
N GLY A 194 -18.30 -4.68 -6.40
CA GLY A 194 -18.25 -5.89 -5.59
C GLY A 194 -19.60 -6.18 -4.92
N VAL A 195 -20.28 -5.15 -4.45
CA VAL A 195 -21.64 -5.29 -3.88
C VAL A 195 -22.65 -5.67 -4.96
N ALA A 196 -22.58 -5.07 -6.15
CA ALA A 196 -23.46 -5.44 -7.27
C ALA A 196 -23.23 -6.89 -7.72
N ASP A 197 -21.97 -7.34 -7.85
CA ASP A 197 -21.65 -8.73 -8.19
C ASP A 197 -22.20 -9.73 -7.12
N LEU A 198 -22.16 -9.36 -5.83
CA LEU A 198 -22.76 -10.16 -4.77
C LEU A 198 -24.29 -10.23 -4.89
N TYR A 199 -24.92 -9.11 -5.22
CA TYR A 199 -26.36 -9.03 -5.43
C TYR A 199 -26.78 -9.89 -6.63
N ASP A 200 -26.06 -9.83 -7.75
CA ASP A 200 -26.33 -10.65 -8.94
C ASP A 200 -26.16 -12.15 -8.65
N LYS A 201 -25.15 -12.53 -7.88
CA LYS A 201 -24.99 -13.93 -7.41
C LYS A 201 -26.07 -14.36 -6.45
N ALA A 202 -26.60 -13.45 -5.64
CA ALA A 202 -27.77 -13.71 -4.80
C ALA A 202 -29.01 -13.95 -5.65
N ALA A 203 -29.25 -13.10 -6.64
CA ALA A 203 -30.43 -13.17 -7.52
C ALA A 203 -30.39 -14.42 -8.42
N THR A 204 -29.21 -14.80 -8.91
CA THR A 204 -29.03 -16.00 -9.75
C THR A 204 -28.91 -17.30 -8.98
N GLN A 205 -28.98 -17.27 -7.65
CA GLN A 205 -28.78 -18.45 -6.78
C GLN A 205 -27.51 -19.25 -7.14
N ALA A 206 -26.39 -18.55 -7.31
CA ALA A 206 -25.12 -19.12 -7.81
C ALA A 206 -24.62 -20.34 -7.00
N TRP A 207 -25.03 -20.47 -5.73
CA TRP A 207 -24.68 -21.60 -4.84
C TRP A 207 -25.90 -22.47 -4.49
N GLY A 208 -26.93 -22.47 -5.35
CA GLY A 208 -28.16 -23.24 -5.12
C GLY A 208 -28.93 -22.79 -3.88
N PRO A 209 -29.61 -23.71 -3.15
CA PRO A 209 -30.45 -23.38 -1.98
C PRO A 209 -29.62 -22.81 -0.80
N PHE A 210 -28.32 -22.99 -0.77
CA PHE A 210 -27.41 -22.44 0.27
C PHE A 210 -26.95 -21.00 0.00
N THR A 211 -27.38 -20.38 -1.10
CA THR A 211 -26.97 -19.01 -1.48
C THR A 211 -27.15 -17.97 -0.35
N PRO A 212 -28.30 -17.88 0.36
CA PRO A 212 -28.46 -16.89 1.42
C PRO A 212 -27.51 -17.11 2.60
N PHE A 213 -27.23 -18.38 2.94
CA PHE A 213 -26.28 -18.71 3.99
C PHE A 213 -24.83 -18.37 3.58
N ALA A 214 -24.46 -18.65 2.33
CA ALA A 214 -23.14 -18.32 1.80
C ALA A 214 -22.88 -16.80 1.79
N ILE A 215 -23.87 -16.00 1.42
CA ILE A 215 -23.78 -14.53 1.45
C ILE A 215 -23.65 -14.02 2.89
N LEU A 216 -24.46 -14.53 3.81
CA LEU A 216 -24.35 -14.16 5.22
C LEU A 216 -22.96 -14.48 5.77
N MET A 217 -22.46 -15.70 5.49
CA MET A 217 -21.12 -16.13 5.90
C MET A 217 -20.04 -15.21 5.31
N LEU A 218 -20.13 -14.83 4.03
CA LEU A 218 -19.20 -13.91 3.39
C LEU A 218 -19.17 -12.54 4.09
N ILE A 219 -20.35 -11.97 4.39
CA ILE A 219 -20.44 -10.69 5.09
C ILE A 219 -19.81 -10.79 6.50
N VAL A 220 -20.08 -11.87 7.22
CA VAL A 220 -19.51 -12.10 8.56
C VAL A 220 -17.97 -12.21 8.45
N VAL A 221 -17.46 -12.99 7.51
CA VAL A 221 -16.01 -13.13 7.27
C VAL A 221 -15.38 -11.79 6.97
N MET A 222 -16.01 -10.95 6.13
CA MET A 222 -15.51 -9.60 5.85
C MET A 222 -15.41 -8.74 7.10
N ILE A 223 -16.46 -8.71 7.92
CA ILE A 223 -16.47 -7.92 9.15
C ILE A 223 -15.37 -8.42 10.10
N VAL A 224 -15.18 -9.73 10.21
CA VAL A 224 -14.12 -10.34 11.04
C VAL A 224 -12.74 -9.95 10.52
N ILE A 225 -12.51 -10.02 9.20
CA ILE A 225 -11.22 -9.62 8.59
C ILE A 225 -10.94 -8.15 8.87
N VAL A 226 -11.89 -7.26 8.62
CA VAL A 226 -11.73 -5.82 8.88
C VAL A 226 -11.45 -5.55 10.37
N ALA A 227 -12.20 -6.19 11.27
CA ALA A 227 -11.99 -6.07 12.71
C ALA A 227 -10.59 -6.56 13.12
N PHE A 228 -10.14 -7.68 12.55
CA PHE A 228 -8.81 -8.24 12.80
C PHE A 228 -7.70 -7.31 12.30
N ILE A 229 -7.84 -6.74 11.08
CA ILE A 229 -6.90 -5.77 10.53
C ILE A 229 -6.80 -4.56 11.48
N VAL A 230 -7.94 -3.96 11.86
CA VAL A 230 -7.97 -2.79 12.76
C VAL A 230 -7.34 -3.12 14.12
N TYR A 231 -7.58 -4.32 14.64
CA TYR A 231 -7.02 -4.77 15.90
C TYR A 231 -5.49 -4.86 15.84
N VAL A 232 -4.94 -5.48 14.81
CA VAL A 232 -3.48 -5.64 14.65
C VAL A 232 -2.80 -4.31 14.33
N GLU A 233 -3.39 -3.47 13.46
CA GLU A 233 -2.83 -2.16 13.12
C GLU A 233 -2.79 -1.19 14.32
N ARG A 234 -3.70 -1.34 15.28
CA ARG A 234 -3.69 -0.59 16.54
C ARG A 234 -2.79 -1.18 17.61
N SER A 235 -2.36 -2.42 17.42
CA SER A 235 -1.57 -3.12 18.43
C SER A 235 -0.15 -2.58 18.48
N GLU A 236 0.30 -2.21 19.70
CA GLU A 236 1.64 -1.70 19.94
C GLU A 236 2.29 -2.39 21.15
N ARG A 237 3.57 -2.68 21.02
CA ARG A 237 4.40 -3.12 22.14
C ARG A 237 4.95 -1.89 22.85
N ARG A 238 4.57 -1.69 24.10
CA ARG A 238 5.02 -0.57 24.93
C ARG A 238 6.25 -0.98 25.73
N ILE A 239 7.40 -0.37 25.44
CA ILE A 239 8.64 -0.57 26.21
C ILE A 239 8.70 0.52 27.28
N PRO A 240 8.80 0.18 28.60
CA PRO A 240 8.88 1.18 29.64
C PRO A 240 10.21 1.93 29.58
N VAL A 241 10.14 3.25 29.59
CA VAL A 241 11.28 4.17 29.61
C VAL A 241 11.18 5.04 30.85
N GLN A 242 12.24 5.06 31.64
CA GLN A 242 12.34 5.93 32.82
C GLN A 242 13.30 7.08 32.52
N TYR A 243 12.90 8.29 32.94
CA TYR A 243 13.75 9.46 32.87
C TYR A 243 14.29 9.79 34.27
N ALA A 244 15.56 10.18 34.33
CA ALA A 244 16.19 10.58 35.57
C ALA A 244 15.48 11.80 36.19
N LYS A 245 15.27 11.76 37.51
CA LYS A 245 14.75 12.90 38.26
C LYS A 245 15.75 14.05 38.17
N ARG A 246 15.30 15.23 37.74
CA ARG A 246 16.10 16.47 37.74
C ARG A 246 15.66 17.36 38.90
N VAL A 247 16.62 17.77 39.69
CA VAL A 247 16.41 18.77 40.73
C VAL A 247 16.74 20.13 40.12
N VAL A 248 15.72 20.99 40.00
CA VAL A 248 15.89 22.38 39.55
C VAL A 248 15.58 23.29 40.72
N GLY A 249 16.63 23.77 41.41
CA GLY A 249 16.50 24.51 42.66
C GLY A 249 15.91 23.67 43.80
N ARG A 250 14.86 24.16 44.46
CA ARG A 250 14.13 23.46 45.55
C ARG A 250 13.03 22.47 45.04
N LYS A 251 12.75 22.45 43.74
CA LYS A 251 11.71 21.58 43.17
C LYS A 251 12.33 20.35 42.51
N VAL A 252 11.92 19.18 42.96
CA VAL A 252 12.24 17.92 42.30
C VAL A 252 11.22 17.75 41.17
N MET A 253 11.66 17.94 39.92
CA MET A 253 10.88 17.53 38.76
C MET A 253 11.04 16.02 38.63
N GLY A 254 9.98 15.28 39.00
CA GLY A 254 9.93 13.85 39.01
C GLY A 254 10.11 13.25 37.64
N GLY A 255 10.90 12.20 37.54
CA GLY A 255 10.99 11.38 36.34
C GLY A 255 9.63 10.76 36.03
N GLN A 256 8.99 11.23 34.96
CA GLN A 256 7.82 10.55 34.44
C GLN A 256 8.28 9.26 33.75
N SER A 257 7.68 8.14 34.10
CA SER A 257 7.83 6.93 33.33
C SER A 257 6.96 7.06 32.09
N THR A 258 7.58 7.05 30.92
CA THR A 258 6.91 7.00 29.63
C THR A 258 7.10 5.65 28.98
N HIS A 259 6.39 5.39 27.92
CA HIS A 259 6.55 4.16 27.14
C HIS A 259 6.96 4.50 25.73
N LEU A 260 7.91 3.72 25.17
CA LEU A 260 8.22 3.74 23.74
C LEU A 260 7.25 2.78 23.04
N PRO A 261 6.28 3.29 22.23
CA PRO A 261 5.37 2.44 21.49
C PRO A 261 6.04 1.91 20.23
N LEU A 262 6.09 0.58 20.06
CA LEU A 262 6.50 -0.08 18.84
C LEU A 262 5.26 -0.75 18.23
N ARG A 263 4.83 -0.33 17.04
CA ARG A 263 3.70 -0.94 16.34
C ARG A 263 4.02 -2.38 15.97
N VAL A 264 3.05 -3.29 16.08
CA VAL A 264 3.22 -4.71 15.68
C VAL A 264 3.45 -4.80 14.18
N ASN A 265 2.68 -4.04 13.40
CA ASN A 265 2.93 -3.85 11.98
C ASN A 265 3.67 -2.52 11.74
N ALA A 266 4.97 -2.49 12.04
CA ALA A 266 5.80 -1.29 11.84
C ALA A 266 6.00 -0.95 10.36
N GLY A 267 5.88 -1.95 9.46
CA GLY A 267 5.97 -1.78 8.01
C GLY A 267 4.68 -1.27 7.36
N GLY A 268 3.55 -1.31 8.08
CA GLY A 268 2.24 -0.98 7.50
C GLY A 268 1.91 -1.86 6.30
N VAL A 269 1.32 -1.28 5.29
CA VAL A 269 0.94 -1.97 4.03
C VAL A 269 2.06 -2.00 2.98
N MET A 270 3.17 -1.27 3.20
CA MET A 270 4.24 -1.13 2.22
C MET A 270 4.90 -2.44 1.80
N PRO A 271 5.21 -3.40 2.69
CA PRO A 271 5.82 -4.67 2.31
C PRO A 271 4.98 -5.45 1.30
N VAL A 272 3.65 -5.44 1.45
CA VAL A 272 2.71 -6.12 0.57
C VAL A 272 2.67 -5.46 -0.80
N ILE A 273 2.63 -4.12 -0.85
CA ILE A 273 2.65 -3.35 -2.10
C ILE A 273 3.98 -3.57 -2.83
N PHE A 274 5.10 -3.64 -2.10
CA PHE A 274 6.42 -3.87 -2.69
C PHE A 274 6.55 -5.27 -3.28
N ALA A 275 6.14 -6.30 -2.53
CA ALA A 275 6.16 -7.67 -3.01
C ALA A 275 5.30 -7.85 -4.25
N SER A 276 4.06 -7.33 -4.25
CA SER A 276 3.18 -7.38 -5.40
C SER A 276 3.73 -6.64 -6.62
N SER A 277 4.30 -5.44 -6.43
CA SER A 277 4.86 -4.63 -7.52
C SER A 277 6.04 -5.30 -8.21
N ILE A 278 6.95 -5.92 -7.45
CA ILE A 278 8.10 -6.63 -8.01
C ILE A 278 7.68 -7.89 -8.77
N LEU A 279 6.71 -8.65 -8.23
CA LEU A 279 6.20 -9.83 -8.91
C LEU A 279 5.39 -9.50 -10.17
N THR A 280 4.74 -8.34 -10.18
CA THR A 280 3.95 -7.86 -11.32
C THR A 280 4.82 -7.45 -12.50
N MET A 281 6.00 -6.87 -12.26
CA MET A 281 6.88 -6.33 -13.29
C MET A 281 7.32 -7.37 -14.33
N PRO A 282 7.85 -8.56 -13.96
CA PRO A 282 8.20 -9.61 -14.91
C PRO A 282 7.01 -10.12 -15.71
N GLN A 283 5.83 -10.19 -15.10
CA GLN A 283 4.61 -10.65 -15.76
C GLN A 283 4.13 -9.65 -16.82
N MET A 284 4.21 -8.34 -16.55
CA MET A 284 3.86 -7.30 -17.52
C MET A 284 4.82 -7.29 -18.72
N ILE A 285 6.13 -7.39 -18.47
CA ILE A 285 7.14 -7.43 -19.53
C ILE A 285 7.00 -8.74 -20.33
N GLY A 286 6.80 -9.84 -19.62
CA GLY A 286 6.70 -11.19 -20.21
C GLY A 286 5.42 -11.41 -21.03
N ALA A 287 4.36 -10.61 -20.81
CA ALA A 287 3.13 -10.69 -21.60
C ALA A 287 3.39 -10.50 -23.11
N GLY A 288 4.40 -9.70 -23.49
CA GLY A 288 4.83 -9.54 -24.89
C GLY A 288 5.61 -10.73 -25.47
N PHE A 289 6.10 -11.66 -24.64
CA PHE A 289 6.96 -12.77 -25.02
C PHE A 289 6.33 -14.17 -24.79
N LYS A 290 5.02 -14.25 -24.65
CA LYS A 290 4.28 -15.51 -24.38
C LYS A 290 4.56 -16.64 -25.37
N ASN A 291 4.95 -16.33 -26.61
CA ASN A 291 5.23 -17.33 -27.64
C ASN A 291 6.59 -18.02 -27.50
N ASN A 292 7.44 -17.58 -26.56
CA ASN A 292 8.71 -18.25 -26.31
C ASN A 292 8.51 -19.35 -25.28
N ARG A 293 8.82 -20.59 -25.63
CA ARG A 293 8.56 -21.80 -24.83
C ARG A 293 9.10 -21.75 -23.40
N TYR A 294 10.27 -21.17 -23.22
CA TYR A 294 10.88 -21.06 -21.87
C TYR A 294 10.26 -19.93 -21.02
N PHE A 295 10.08 -18.77 -21.62
CA PHE A 295 9.45 -17.62 -20.93
C PHE A 295 7.95 -17.84 -20.69
N GLY A 296 7.25 -18.48 -21.62
CA GLY A 296 5.83 -18.80 -21.47
C GLY A 296 5.55 -19.68 -20.25
N ASN A 297 6.34 -20.75 -20.06
CA ASN A 297 6.19 -21.65 -18.91
C ASN A 297 6.50 -20.95 -17.58
N LEU A 298 7.54 -20.11 -17.54
CA LEU A 298 7.88 -19.35 -16.33
C LEU A 298 6.77 -18.34 -15.97
N ILE A 299 6.25 -17.62 -16.97
CA ILE A 299 5.16 -16.66 -16.75
C ILE A 299 3.89 -17.36 -16.28
N HIS A 300 3.60 -18.54 -16.83
CA HIS A 300 2.45 -19.35 -16.39
C HIS A 300 2.63 -19.82 -14.94
N ALA A 301 3.81 -20.31 -14.58
CA ALA A 301 4.12 -20.72 -13.20
C ALA A 301 4.11 -19.57 -12.20
N MET A 302 4.35 -18.33 -12.66
CA MET A 302 4.20 -17.10 -11.88
C MET A 302 2.76 -16.53 -11.95
N GLY A 303 1.80 -17.27 -12.52
CA GLY A 303 0.39 -16.87 -12.56
C GLY A 303 -0.21 -16.75 -11.16
N TRP A 304 -1.23 -15.93 -11.03
CA TRP A 304 -1.95 -15.78 -9.76
C TRP A 304 -2.68 -17.07 -9.39
N GLY A 305 -2.55 -17.49 -8.11
CA GLY A 305 -3.07 -18.79 -7.65
C GLY A 305 -2.13 -19.97 -7.87
N GLU A 306 -1.02 -19.79 -8.60
CA GLU A 306 -0.01 -20.85 -8.76
C GLU A 306 0.89 -20.94 -7.51
N PRO A 307 1.33 -22.16 -7.11
CA PRO A 307 2.11 -22.36 -5.90
C PRO A 307 3.43 -21.57 -5.87
N LEU A 308 4.08 -21.42 -7.04
CA LEU A 308 5.33 -20.66 -7.14
C LEU A 308 5.10 -19.17 -6.87
N TYR A 309 4.04 -18.59 -7.43
CA TYR A 309 3.67 -17.20 -7.17
C TYR A 309 3.41 -16.97 -5.69
N THR A 310 2.56 -17.81 -5.07
CA THR A 310 2.17 -17.75 -3.67
C THR A 310 3.39 -17.84 -2.74
N LEU A 311 4.33 -18.74 -3.05
CA LEU A 311 5.57 -18.89 -2.27
C LEU A 311 6.48 -17.67 -2.43
N LEU A 312 6.71 -17.19 -3.67
CA LEU A 312 7.52 -15.99 -3.92
C LEU A 312 6.92 -14.74 -3.27
N TYR A 313 5.58 -14.65 -3.27
CA TYR A 313 4.86 -13.55 -2.65
C TYR A 313 5.02 -13.57 -1.12
N ALA A 314 4.90 -14.74 -0.47
CA ALA A 314 5.14 -14.88 0.96
C ALA A 314 6.58 -14.51 1.35
N VAL A 315 7.56 -15.04 0.63
CA VAL A 315 8.99 -14.73 0.84
C VAL A 315 9.24 -13.25 0.61
N GLY A 316 8.64 -12.67 -0.45
CA GLY A 316 8.71 -11.25 -0.75
C GLY A 316 8.16 -10.38 0.38
N ILE A 317 6.99 -10.72 0.94
CA ILE A 317 6.39 -9.98 2.07
C ILE A 317 7.34 -10.00 3.28
N ILE A 318 7.90 -11.17 3.64
CA ILE A 318 8.84 -11.28 4.76
C ILE A 318 10.08 -10.42 4.50
N PHE A 319 10.69 -10.56 3.32
CA PHE A 319 11.88 -9.80 2.95
C PHE A 319 11.64 -8.30 3.03
N PHE A 320 10.55 -7.80 2.41
CA PHE A 320 10.24 -6.38 2.41
C PHE A 320 9.78 -5.86 3.77
N ALA A 321 9.18 -6.70 4.63
CA ALA A 321 8.84 -6.30 5.99
C ALA A 321 10.11 -5.99 6.80
N TYR A 322 11.09 -6.88 6.79
CA TYR A 322 12.38 -6.64 7.46
C TYR A 322 13.15 -5.48 6.82
N PHE A 323 13.20 -5.45 5.51
CA PHE A 323 13.90 -4.40 4.76
C PHE A 323 13.32 -3.01 5.06
N TYR A 324 12.01 -2.85 4.98
CA TYR A 324 11.34 -1.57 5.22
C TYR A 324 11.52 -1.10 6.66
N VAL A 325 11.34 -2.00 7.62
CA VAL A 325 11.52 -1.67 9.03
C VAL A 325 12.96 -1.25 9.32
N SER A 326 13.96 -1.88 8.71
CA SER A 326 15.38 -1.51 8.88
C SER A 326 15.73 -0.12 8.36
N ILE A 327 15.00 0.36 7.33
CA ILE A 327 15.17 1.72 6.78
C ILE A 327 14.45 2.77 7.60
N VAL A 328 13.21 2.48 8.00
CA VAL A 328 12.34 3.46 8.67
C VAL A 328 12.73 3.64 10.13
N PHE A 329 13.18 2.59 10.78
CA PHE A 329 13.50 2.60 12.20
C PHE A 329 14.98 2.29 12.45
N ASN A 330 15.72 3.29 12.94
CA ASN A 330 17.13 3.14 13.31
C ASN A 330 17.26 2.99 14.82
N PRO A 331 17.48 1.77 15.35
CA PRO A 331 17.58 1.53 16.80
C PRO A 331 18.70 2.31 17.48
N ASN A 332 19.82 2.53 16.78
CA ASN A 332 20.97 3.26 17.31
C ASN A 332 20.62 4.73 17.56
N GLU A 333 19.98 5.37 16.59
CA GLU A 333 19.56 6.77 16.69
C GLU A 333 18.54 6.97 17.82
N VAL A 334 17.58 6.04 17.96
CA VAL A 334 16.59 6.07 19.04
C VAL A 334 17.27 5.92 20.41
N ALA A 335 18.20 4.96 20.55
CA ALA A 335 18.94 4.75 21.80
C ALA A 335 19.83 5.94 22.18
N ASP A 336 20.49 6.56 21.19
CA ASP A 336 21.31 7.76 21.40
C ASP A 336 20.45 8.97 21.79
N ASN A 337 19.30 9.16 21.17
CA ASN A 337 18.36 10.20 21.54
C ASN A 337 17.82 9.99 22.97
N MET A 338 17.43 8.75 23.30
CA MET A 338 17.04 8.42 24.68
C MET A 338 18.14 8.77 25.69
N ARG A 339 19.40 8.38 25.38
CA ARG A 339 20.55 8.70 26.23
C ARG A 339 20.76 10.20 26.41
N LYS A 340 20.66 10.99 25.32
CA LYS A 340 20.80 12.45 25.34
C LYS A 340 19.75 13.11 26.24
N TYR A 341 18.52 12.60 26.24
CA TYR A 341 17.44 13.11 27.09
C TYR A 341 17.40 12.50 28.50
N GLY A 342 18.39 11.67 28.86
CA GLY A 342 18.47 11.04 30.19
C GLY A 342 17.44 9.94 30.42
N GLY A 343 16.89 9.37 29.34
CA GLY A 343 15.98 8.22 29.38
C GLY A 343 16.77 6.90 29.38
N PHE A 344 16.27 5.90 30.09
CA PHE A 344 16.83 4.54 30.10
C PHE A 344 15.72 3.50 30.24
N ILE A 345 15.99 2.30 29.73
CA ILE A 345 15.12 1.14 29.93
C ILE A 345 15.52 0.47 31.25
N PRO A 346 14.57 0.20 32.16
CA PRO A 346 14.89 -0.49 33.42
C PRO A 346 15.62 -1.82 33.20
N GLY A 347 16.73 -2.00 33.86
CA GLY A 347 17.56 -3.22 33.75
C GLY A 347 18.53 -3.27 32.58
N ILE A 348 18.53 -2.27 31.67
CA ILE A 348 19.42 -2.23 30.51
C ILE A 348 20.31 -0.98 30.52
N ARG A 349 21.63 -1.22 30.30
CA ARG A 349 22.61 -0.13 30.29
C ARG A 349 22.36 0.81 29.09
N PRO A 350 22.26 2.15 29.30
CA PRO A 350 22.07 3.12 28.23
C PRO A 350 23.17 3.04 27.16
N GLY A 351 22.80 3.21 25.89
CA GLY A 351 23.70 3.20 24.74
C GLY A 351 23.53 1.95 23.89
N LYS A 352 24.62 1.34 23.44
CA LYS A 352 24.61 0.22 22.48
C LYS A 352 23.71 -0.95 22.90
N ARG A 353 23.78 -1.36 24.20
CA ARG A 353 22.91 -2.44 24.69
C ARG A 353 21.41 -2.13 24.61
N THR A 354 21.04 -0.86 24.77
CA THR A 354 19.65 -0.40 24.56
C THR A 354 19.27 -0.52 23.10
N ALA A 355 20.16 -0.14 22.17
CA ALA A 355 19.93 -0.30 20.73
C ALA A 355 19.77 -1.78 20.35
N ASP A 356 20.64 -2.65 20.84
CA ASP A 356 20.59 -4.09 20.57
C ASP A 356 19.28 -4.72 21.09
N ASN A 357 18.83 -4.33 22.29
CA ASN A 357 17.57 -4.81 22.85
C ASN A 357 16.35 -4.34 22.04
N ILE A 358 16.33 -3.05 21.65
CA ILE A 358 15.26 -2.51 20.80
C ILE A 358 15.24 -3.25 19.45
N ASN A 359 16.41 -3.50 18.86
CA ASN A 359 16.52 -4.23 17.59
C ASN A 359 16.02 -5.67 17.71
N GLU A 360 16.35 -6.38 18.79
CA GLU A 360 15.85 -7.74 19.05
C GLU A 360 14.32 -7.77 19.17
N ILE A 361 13.74 -6.84 19.93
CA ILE A 361 12.27 -6.73 20.06
C ILE A 361 11.65 -6.40 18.70
N LEU A 362 12.24 -5.46 17.95
CA LEU A 362 11.75 -5.04 16.65
C LEU A 362 11.76 -6.21 15.65
N THR A 363 12.84 -7.00 15.63
CA THR A 363 12.98 -8.19 14.77
C THR A 363 11.88 -9.21 15.05
N ARG A 364 11.61 -9.49 16.32
CA ARG A 364 10.55 -10.43 16.72
C ARG A 364 9.15 -9.91 16.35
N ILE A 365 8.88 -8.63 16.58
CA ILE A 365 7.61 -8.00 16.24
C ILE A 365 7.41 -7.96 14.72
N THR A 366 8.46 -7.66 13.96
CA THR A 366 8.40 -7.63 12.49
C THR A 366 8.06 -9.01 11.92
N LEU A 367 8.57 -10.11 12.50
CA LEU A 367 8.18 -11.46 12.08
C LEU A 367 6.68 -11.70 12.28
N VAL A 368 6.14 -11.33 13.43
CA VAL A 368 4.70 -11.47 13.72
C VAL A 368 3.88 -10.61 12.75
N GLY A 369 4.31 -9.37 12.49
CA GLY A 369 3.70 -8.49 11.50
C GLY A 369 3.75 -9.06 10.08
N ALA A 370 4.88 -9.64 9.66
CA ALA A 370 5.01 -10.28 8.34
C ALA A 370 4.08 -11.50 8.19
N LEU A 371 4.00 -12.35 9.21
CA LEU A 371 3.08 -13.49 9.21
C LEU A 371 1.62 -13.04 9.15
N TYR A 372 1.26 -11.98 9.88
CA TYR A 372 -0.05 -11.36 9.79
C TYR A 372 -0.35 -10.87 8.36
N LEU A 373 0.59 -10.16 7.72
CA LEU A 373 0.43 -9.67 6.35
C LEU A 373 0.25 -10.82 5.35
N ILE A 374 0.98 -11.92 5.52
CA ILE A 374 0.85 -13.13 4.69
C ILE A 374 -0.56 -13.72 4.83
N ILE A 375 -1.03 -13.93 6.06
CA ILE A 375 -2.35 -14.52 6.32
C ILE A 375 -3.45 -13.66 5.68
N ILE A 376 -3.40 -12.34 5.88
CA ILE A 376 -4.40 -11.43 5.30
C ILE A 376 -4.32 -11.40 3.78
N SER A 377 -3.14 -11.51 3.18
CA SER A 377 -2.97 -11.52 1.73
C SER A 377 -3.46 -12.81 1.07
N PHE A 378 -3.32 -13.96 1.76
CA PHE A 378 -3.71 -15.25 1.21
C PHE A 378 -5.21 -15.56 1.30
N ILE A 379 -5.91 -15.03 2.29
CA ILE A 379 -7.35 -15.31 2.44
C ILE A 379 -8.12 -14.99 1.15
N PRO A 380 -7.96 -13.83 0.50
CA PRO A 380 -8.71 -13.55 -0.72
C PRO A 380 -8.16 -14.21 -1.97
N GLU A 381 -6.85 -14.44 -2.03
CA GLU A 381 -6.26 -15.22 -3.12
C GLU A 381 -6.92 -16.61 -3.16
N TRP A 382 -7.02 -17.24 -1.98
CA TRP A 382 -7.74 -18.49 -1.84
C TRP A 382 -9.23 -18.37 -2.17
N MET A 383 -9.91 -17.32 -1.75
CA MET A 383 -11.35 -17.14 -2.02
C MET A 383 -11.67 -16.94 -3.49
N ILE A 384 -10.78 -16.28 -4.25
CA ILE A 384 -11.00 -15.95 -5.68
C ILE A 384 -10.53 -17.06 -6.59
N ALA A 385 -9.25 -17.42 -6.50
CA ALA A 385 -8.59 -18.33 -7.40
C ALA A 385 -8.48 -19.77 -6.85
N GLY A 386 -8.65 -19.95 -5.54
CA GLY A 386 -8.20 -21.18 -4.88
C GLY A 386 -6.68 -21.21 -4.75
N ILE A 387 -6.17 -22.29 -4.17
CA ILE A 387 -4.75 -22.57 -4.15
C ILE A 387 -4.55 -23.86 -4.95
N HIS A 388 -4.00 -23.73 -6.16
CA HIS A 388 -3.79 -24.86 -7.08
C HIS A 388 -2.60 -25.74 -6.64
N LEU A 389 -2.63 -26.20 -5.38
CA LEU A 389 -1.58 -27.09 -4.83
C LEU A 389 -1.51 -28.44 -5.55
N ASN A 390 -2.54 -28.82 -6.30
CA ASN A 390 -2.57 -29.97 -7.18
C ASN A 390 -1.56 -29.88 -8.33
N HIS A 391 -1.10 -28.67 -8.71
CA HIS A 391 -0.05 -28.47 -9.72
C HIS A 391 1.36 -28.71 -9.20
N LEU A 392 1.54 -29.06 -7.92
CA LEU A 392 2.84 -29.40 -7.36
C LEU A 392 3.33 -30.75 -7.92
N PRO A 393 4.61 -30.86 -8.34
CA PRO A 393 5.15 -32.10 -8.85
C PRO A 393 5.29 -33.15 -7.73
N GLY A 394 4.92 -34.42 -8.04
CA GLY A 394 5.15 -35.56 -7.15
C GLY A 394 4.02 -35.86 -6.16
N ALA A 395 4.35 -36.58 -5.08
CA ALA A 395 3.41 -37.09 -4.07
C ALA A 395 2.62 -35.99 -3.33
N LEU A 396 3.14 -34.75 -3.33
CA LEU A 396 2.44 -33.62 -2.75
C LEU A 396 1.21 -33.21 -3.56
N GLY A 397 1.29 -33.22 -4.90
CA GLY A 397 0.14 -32.90 -5.76
C GLY A 397 -1.01 -33.89 -5.54
N THR A 398 -0.73 -35.19 -5.52
CA THR A 398 -1.75 -36.24 -5.32
C THR A 398 -2.36 -36.23 -3.91
N PHE A 399 -1.65 -35.77 -2.91
CA PHE A 399 -2.22 -35.55 -1.56
C PHE A 399 -3.23 -34.41 -1.58
N PHE A 400 -2.94 -33.31 -2.27
CA PHE A 400 -3.81 -32.16 -2.35
C PHE A 400 -5.00 -32.33 -3.32
N GLU A 401 -4.95 -33.29 -4.24
CA GLU A 401 -6.12 -33.67 -5.07
C GLU A 401 -7.28 -34.23 -4.25
N ARG A 402 -7.02 -34.75 -3.04
CA ARG A 402 -8.04 -35.27 -2.13
C ARG A 402 -8.79 -34.18 -1.35
N LEU A 403 -8.34 -32.93 -1.42
CA LEU A 403 -9.02 -31.84 -0.76
C LEU A 403 -10.32 -31.48 -1.48
N PRO A 404 -11.35 -30.99 -0.73
CA PRO A 404 -12.60 -30.54 -1.32
C PRO A 404 -12.35 -29.47 -2.39
N THR A 405 -13.15 -29.49 -3.44
CA THR A 405 -13.03 -28.57 -4.60
C THR A 405 -13.12 -27.08 -4.23
N TRP A 406 -13.79 -26.75 -3.11
CA TRP A 406 -13.85 -25.38 -2.64
C TRP A 406 -12.50 -24.86 -2.06
N VAL A 407 -11.59 -25.76 -1.68
CA VAL A 407 -10.24 -25.40 -1.23
C VAL A 407 -9.31 -25.21 -2.44
N THR A 408 -9.38 -26.13 -3.41
CA THR A 408 -8.47 -26.12 -4.56
C THR A 408 -8.85 -25.11 -5.63
N ASN A 409 -10.15 -24.93 -5.89
CA ASN A 409 -10.67 -24.03 -6.93
C ASN A 409 -11.22 -22.71 -6.37
N GLY A 410 -11.16 -22.54 -5.05
CA GLY A 410 -11.74 -21.37 -4.39
C GLY A 410 -13.28 -21.35 -4.42
N LEU A 411 -13.85 -20.26 -3.94
CA LEU A 411 -15.30 -20.04 -3.92
C LEU A 411 -15.81 -19.39 -5.22
N GLY A 412 -14.92 -19.07 -6.17
CA GLY A 412 -15.24 -18.37 -7.42
C GLY A 412 -15.91 -17.02 -7.21
N VAL A 413 -15.77 -16.46 -6.02
CA VAL A 413 -16.33 -15.15 -5.69
C VAL A 413 -15.36 -14.11 -6.22
N SER A 414 -15.77 -13.32 -7.21
CA SER A 414 -15.04 -12.15 -7.65
C SER A 414 -15.10 -11.06 -6.56
N PHE A 415 -14.32 -11.29 -5.52
CA PHE A 415 -14.36 -10.48 -4.32
C PHE A 415 -13.44 -9.28 -4.52
N TYR A 416 -14.00 -8.12 -4.85
CA TYR A 416 -13.27 -6.85 -4.91
C TYR A 416 -12.67 -6.44 -3.55
N PHE A 417 -13.06 -7.10 -2.48
CA PHE A 417 -12.51 -6.94 -1.14
C PHE A 417 -11.37 -7.94 -0.86
N GLY A 418 -10.51 -8.19 -1.82
CA GLY A 418 -9.30 -8.99 -1.61
C GLY A 418 -8.49 -8.47 -0.43
N GLY A 419 -7.85 -9.37 0.37
CA GLY A 419 -7.17 -9.01 1.62
C GLY A 419 -6.12 -7.93 1.47
N THR A 420 -5.39 -7.91 0.37
CA THR A 420 -4.45 -6.83 0.08
C THR A 420 -5.16 -5.51 -0.12
N SER A 421 -6.28 -5.49 -0.83
CA SER A 421 -7.06 -4.26 -1.05
C SER A 421 -7.74 -3.78 0.22
N LEU A 422 -8.32 -4.70 1.03
CA LEU A 422 -8.87 -4.36 2.36
C LEU A 422 -7.80 -3.85 3.31
N LEU A 423 -6.64 -4.51 3.34
CA LEU A 423 -5.52 -4.10 4.17
C LEU A 423 -5.04 -2.70 3.78
N ILE A 424 -4.93 -2.41 2.48
CA ILE A 424 -4.56 -1.07 2.00
C ILE A 424 -5.65 -0.05 2.36
N VAL A 425 -6.92 -0.37 2.14
CA VAL A 425 -8.03 0.54 2.45
C VAL A 425 -8.08 0.86 3.94
N VAL A 426 -8.02 -0.14 4.80
CA VAL A 426 -8.07 0.05 6.26
C VAL A 426 -6.78 0.73 6.76
N GLY A 427 -5.60 0.29 6.31
CA GLY A 427 -4.31 0.85 6.72
C GLY A 427 -4.18 2.32 6.34
N VAL A 428 -4.47 2.67 5.09
CA VAL A 428 -4.41 4.07 4.62
C VAL A 428 -5.46 4.95 5.31
N ALA A 429 -6.67 4.42 5.54
CA ALA A 429 -7.70 5.14 6.28
C ALA A 429 -7.24 5.43 7.72
N MET A 430 -6.68 4.44 8.40
CA MET A 430 -6.16 4.61 9.77
C MET A 430 -4.99 5.58 9.84
N ASP A 431 -4.02 5.49 8.93
CA ASP A 431 -2.90 6.43 8.87
C ASP A 431 -3.37 7.86 8.61
N THR A 432 -4.35 8.04 7.71
CA THR A 432 -4.93 9.34 7.42
C THR A 432 -5.66 9.92 8.63
N VAL A 433 -6.46 9.11 9.33
CA VAL A 433 -7.16 9.51 10.57
C VAL A 433 -6.15 9.89 11.65
N THR A 434 -5.09 9.12 11.85
CA THR A 434 -4.02 9.41 12.82
C THR A 434 -3.32 10.73 12.51
N GLN A 435 -3.06 11.03 11.23
CA GLN A 435 -2.46 12.30 10.82
C GLN A 435 -3.40 13.49 11.05
N VAL A 436 -4.69 13.32 10.78
CA VAL A 436 -5.72 14.33 11.07
C VAL A 436 -5.81 14.59 12.58
N GLU A 437 -5.83 13.53 13.39
CA GLU A 437 -5.83 13.65 14.86
C GLU A 437 -4.57 14.35 15.38
N ALA A 438 -3.39 14.02 14.85
CA ALA A 438 -2.13 14.68 15.22
C ALA A 438 -2.16 16.19 14.92
N GLN A 439 -2.68 16.58 13.75
CA GLN A 439 -2.84 18.00 13.39
C GLN A 439 -3.86 18.74 14.26
N LEU A 440 -4.93 18.05 14.68
CA LEU A 440 -5.91 18.60 15.63
C LEU A 440 -5.29 18.85 16.99
N ILE A 441 -4.51 17.90 17.52
CA ILE A 441 -3.87 18.00 18.83
C ILE A 441 -2.85 19.14 18.84
N MET A 442 -1.98 19.24 17.82
CA MET A 442 -0.98 20.32 17.72
C MET A 442 -1.63 21.70 17.81
N ARG A 443 -2.78 21.92 17.18
CA ARG A 443 -3.46 23.23 17.18
C ARG A 443 -4.28 23.51 18.44
N HIS A 444 -4.69 22.47 19.16
CA HIS A 444 -5.33 22.69 20.47
C HIS A 444 -4.31 23.22 21.48
N TYR A 445 -3.02 22.85 21.33
CA TYR A 445 -1.93 23.41 22.13
C TYR A 445 -1.61 24.86 21.75
N ASP A 446 -1.69 25.26 20.48
CA ASP A 446 -1.50 26.65 20.04
C ASP A 446 -2.59 27.61 20.60
N GLY A 447 -3.76 27.09 20.96
CA GLY A 447 -4.82 27.83 21.60
C GLY A 447 -4.53 28.21 23.06
N PHE A 448 -3.58 27.55 23.73
CA PHE A 448 -3.15 27.85 25.09
C PHE A 448 -1.94 28.77 25.16
N THR A 449 -1.27 29.09 24.07
CA THR A 449 -0.27 30.17 24.03
C THR A 449 -1.00 31.50 23.96
N PRO A 450 -0.86 32.40 24.97
CA PRO A 450 -1.52 33.68 24.93
C PRO A 450 -1.06 34.47 23.70
N ARG A 451 -1.97 34.70 22.77
CA ARG A 451 -1.77 35.62 21.65
C ARG A 451 -1.45 37.00 22.23
N SER A 452 -0.24 37.45 21.93
CA SER A 452 0.31 38.78 22.21
C SER A 452 0.36 39.16 23.69
N GLY A 453 1.53 38.94 24.28
CA GLY A 453 1.92 39.57 25.52
C GLY A 453 1.90 41.07 25.44
N ARG A 454 0.86 41.69 25.93
CA ARG A 454 1.01 42.91 26.70
C ARG A 454 1.29 42.49 28.15
N ILE A 455 2.57 42.37 28.48
CA ILE A 455 3.02 42.37 29.86
C ILE A 455 2.59 43.76 30.43
N ARG A 456 1.43 43.79 31.08
CA ARG A 456 1.07 44.91 31.96
C ARG A 456 2.01 44.80 33.15
N GLY A 457 3.10 45.55 33.11
CA GLY A 457 3.95 45.77 34.23
C GLY A 457 3.10 46.29 35.36
N ARG A 458 2.98 45.49 36.41
CA ARG A 458 2.39 45.92 37.70
C ARG A 458 3.36 46.91 38.32
N ARG A 459 3.11 48.19 38.15
CA ARG A 459 3.73 49.23 38.97
C ARG A 459 3.21 49.00 40.41
N THR A 460 4.06 48.47 41.25
CA THR A 460 3.91 48.58 42.72
C THR A 460 4.65 49.80 43.18
N TRP A 461 3.92 50.61 43.84
CA TRP A 461 4.38 51.70 44.75
C TRP A 461 5.14 51.07 45.89
#